data_a29ad27469be134a2509abdbb0f8c3ea
#
_entry.id   a29ad27469be134a2509abdbb0f8c3ea
#
_cell.length_a   1.000
_cell.length_b   1.000
_cell.length_c   1.000
_cell.angle_alpha   90.00
_cell.angle_beta   90.00
_cell.angle_gamma   90.00
#
_symmetry.space_group_name_H-M   'P 1'
#
loop_
_entity.id
_entity.type
_entity.pdbx_description
1 polymer ?
#
loop_
_entity_poly.entity_id
_entity_poly.type
_entity_poly.pdbx_seq_one_letter_code
_entity_poly.pdbx_strand_id
1 'polypeptide(L)'
;MTDIVVERGPNPYRENVQGKANEPITVAGLLDRATALPGLGGLDYSLEAIWDRLEANAPRVAIIGGSPDQPAHILDLETALRAAGRVWQRGGVPFYFSIPVLCDGTAQSNLGMSYSLQSRNLAAEAVINQMEAHAYHGAIVLSGCDKTPL
;
A
#
# COMPACT_ATOMS: atom_id res chain seq x y z
N MET A 1 38.40 4.95 8.04
CA MET A 1 37.12 5.01 7.30
C MET A 1 37.23 3.97 6.20
N THR A 2 36.52 2.88 6.31
CA THR A 2 36.47 1.85 5.28
C THR A 2 35.49 2.35 4.20
N ASP A 3 36.00 2.59 3.00
CA ASP A 3 35.18 2.92 1.85
C ASP A 3 34.21 1.79 1.59
N ILE A 4 32.90 2.08 1.69
CA ILE A 4 31.86 1.14 1.29
C ILE A 4 31.88 1.07 -0.22
N VAL A 5 32.50 0.03 -0.76
CA VAL A 5 32.44 -0.26 -2.19
C VAL A 5 31.04 -0.85 -2.49
N VAL A 6 30.18 0.00 -3.03
CA VAL A 6 28.91 -0.48 -3.59
C VAL A 6 29.21 -1.16 -4.91
N GLU A 7 29.15 -2.50 -4.94
CA GLU A 7 29.26 -3.25 -6.19
C GLU A 7 28.15 -2.82 -7.15
N ARG A 8 28.56 -2.25 -8.27
CA ARG A 8 27.66 -1.82 -9.35
C ARG A 8 27.40 -2.99 -10.32
N GLY A 9 26.84 -4.10 -9.80
CA GLY A 9 26.33 -5.15 -10.68
C GLY A 9 25.03 -4.74 -11.37
N PRO A 10 24.59 -5.43 -12.42
CA PRO A 10 23.29 -5.20 -13.02
C PRO A 10 22.21 -5.49 -11.98
N ASN A 11 21.64 -4.43 -11.46
CA ASN A 11 20.54 -4.48 -10.52
C ASN A 11 19.24 -4.19 -11.28
N PRO A 12 18.35 -5.19 -11.49
CA PRO A 12 17.10 -4.97 -12.22
C PRO A 12 16.21 -3.91 -11.58
N TYR A 13 16.38 -3.67 -10.27
CA TYR A 13 15.67 -2.61 -9.57
C TYR A 13 16.25 -1.22 -9.85
N ARG A 14 17.50 -1.12 -10.31
CA ARG A 14 18.18 0.13 -10.57
C ARG A 14 17.66 0.85 -11.82
N GLU A 15 17.29 0.08 -12.82
CA GLU A 15 16.66 0.61 -14.03
C GLU A 15 15.26 1.18 -13.72
N ASN A 16 14.59 0.62 -12.71
CA ASN A 16 13.28 1.05 -12.24
C ASN A 16 13.34 2.25 -11.27
N VAL A 17 14.44 2.43 -10.57
CA VAL A 17 14.64 3.50 -9.57
C VAL A 17 15.24 4.77 -10.20
N GLN A 18 15.82 4.68 -11.39
CA GLN A 18 16.37 5.81 -12.13
C GLN A 18 15.40 6.43 -13.15
N GLY A 19 14.09 6.14 -13.01
CA GLY A 19 13.07 6.82 -13.78
C GLY A 19 13.25 8.33 -13.68
N LYS A 20 13.26 9.02 -14.82
CA LYS A 20 13.25 10.48 -14.81
C LYS A 20 11.94 10.97 -14.23
N ALA A 21 11.96 12.14 -13.61
CA ALA A 21 10.73 12.77 -13.16
C ALA A 21 9.73 12.79 -14.34
N ASN A 22 8.51 12.30 -14.10
CA ASN A 22 7.42 12.14 -15.07
C ASN A 22 7.52 10.94 -16.04
N GLU A 23 8.48 10.04 -15.86
CA GLU A 23 8.41 8.75 -16.55
C GLU A 23 7.42 7.81 -15.84
N PRO A 24 6.63 7.02 -16.58
CA PRO A 24 5.70 6.09 -15.98
C PRO A 24 6.44 5.00 -15.19
N ILE A 25 5.84 4.58 -14.07
CA ILE A 25 6.34 3.43 -13.32
C ILE A 25 6.31 2.20 -14.22
N THR A 26 7.38 1.40 -14.16
CA THR A 26 7.44 0.19 -14.98
C THR A 26 6.45 -0.87 -14.50
N VAL A 27 5.98 -1.68 -15.43
CA VAL A 27 5.10 -2.83 -15.12
C VAL A 27 5.77 -3.76 -14.10
N ALA A 28 7.06 -4.04 -14.22
CA ALA A 28 7.81 -4.89 -13.29
C ALA A 28 7.79 -4.34 -11.86
N GLY A 29 8.03 -3.03 -11.68
CA GLY A 29 8.00 -2.41 -10.36
C GLY A 29 6.62 -2.41 -9.70
N LEU A 30 5.56 -2.37 -10.50
CA LEU A 30 4.19 -2.50 -10.00
C LEU A 30 3.82 -3.94 -9.70
N LEU A 31 4.33 -4.90 -10.50
CA LEU A 31 4.06 -6.32 -10.32
C LEU A 31 4.49 -6.82 -8.94
N ASP A 32 5.69 -6.46 -8.50
CA ASP A 32 6.21 -6.85 -7.18
C ASP A 32 5.27 -6.43 -6.04
N ARG A 33 4.66 -5.27 -6.16
CA ARG A 33 3.71 -4.78 -5.15
C ARG A 33 2.34 -5.45 -5.25
N ALA A 34 1.85 -5.71 -6.45
CA ALA A 34 0.57 -6.38 -6.65
C ALA A 34 0.59 -7.80 -6.10
N THR A 35 1.73 -8.50 -6.23
CA THR A 35 1.90 -9.86 -5.73
C THR A 35 2.03 -9.97 -4.21
N ALA A 36 2.21 -8.85 -3.50
CA ALA A 36 2.20 -8.84 -2.04
C ALA A 36 0.83 -9.18 -1.43
N LEU A 37 -0.25 -9.11 -2.22
CA LEU A 37 -1.55 -9.63 -1.79
C LEU A 37 -1.54 -11.15 -1.78
N PRO A 38 -1.97 -11.80 -0.69
CA PRO A 38 -2.27 -13.24 -0.73
C PRO A 38 -3.33 -13.50 -1.80
N GLY A 39 -3.25 -14.63 -2.47
CA GLY A 39 -4.13 -14.97 -3.58
C GLY A 39 -5.60 -14.69 -3.29
N LEU A 40 -6.28 -14.10 -4.24
CA LEU A 40 -7.71 -13.79 -4.15
C LEU A 40 -8.50 -15.07 -4.48
N GLY A 41 -8.80 -15.89 -3.47
CA GLY A 41 -9.42 -17.20 -3.62
C GLY A 41 -10.59 -17.23 -4.60
N GLY A 42 -10.53 -18.13 -5.56
CA GLY A 42 -11.56 -18.31 -6.59
C GLY A 42 -11.55 -17.28 -7.72
N LEU A 43 -10.57 -16.37 -7.76
CA LEU A 43 -10.36 -15.41 -8.84
C LEU A 43 -9.06 -15.75 -9.59
N ASP A 44 -9.05 -15.47 -10.90
CA ASP A 44 -7.82 -15.57 -11.70
C ASP A 44 -6.91 -14.37 -11.37
N TYR A 45 -6.22 -14.50 -10.23
CA TYR A 45 -5.23 -13.52 -9.76
C TYR A 45 -3.85 -14.13 -9.85
N SER A 46 -3.40 -14.33 -11.09
CA SER A 46 -2.09 -14.88 -11.44
C SER A 46 -1.11 -13.75 -11.80
N LEU A 47 0.18 -14.08 -11.76
CA LEU A 47 1.23 -13.14 -12.20
C LEU A 47 0.99 -12.66 -13.63
N GLU A 48 0.60 -13.54 -14.52
CA GLU A 48 0.33 -13.24 -15.93
C GLU A 48 -0.87 -12.31 -16.06
N ALA A 49 -1.97 -12.61 -15.39
CA ALA A 49 -3.16 -11.77 -15.42
C ALA A 49 -2.93 -10.37 -14.82
N ILE A 50 -2.09 -10.28 -13.77
CA ILE A 50 -1.69 -8.98 -13.20
C ILE A 50 -0.84 -8.21 -14.21
N TRP A 51 0.14 -8.87 -14.83
CA TRP A 51 1.01 -8.28 -15.84
C TRP A 51 0.19 -7.67 -16.99
N ASP A 52 -0.69 -8.47 -17.60
CA ASP A 52 -1.52 -8.05 -18.72
C ASP A 52 -2.36 -6.81 -18.38
N ARG A 53 -2.93 -6.76 -17.17
CA ARG A 53 -3.70 -5.59 -16.73
C ARG A 53 -2.83 -4.36 -16.53
N LEU A 54 -1.63 -4.53 -15.98
CA LEU A 54 -0.70 -3.41 -15.79
C LEU A 54 -0.21 -2.86 -17.13
N GLU A 55 0.10 -3.73 -18.10
CA GLU A 55 0.46 -3.30 -19.47
C GLU A 55 -0.71 -2.59 -20.16
N ALA A 56 -1.94 -3.05 -19.94
CA ALA A 56 -3.14 -2.39 -20.44
C ALA A 56 -3.49 -1.09 -19.68
N ASN A 57 -2.63 -0.64 -18.77
CA ASN A 57 -2.84 0.53 -17.91
C ASN A 57 -4.18 0.51 -17.15
N ALA A 58 -4.56 -0.68 -16.66
CA ALA A 58 -5.75 -0.82 -15.83
C ALA A 58 -5.67 0.04 -14.56
N PRO A 59 -6.81 0.48 -14.00
CA PRO A 59 -6.84 1.28 -12.78
C PRO A 59 -6.11 0.61 -11.63
N ARG A 60 -5.11 1.28 -11.06
CA ARG A 60 -4.36 0.88 -9.88
C ARG A 60 -5.05 1.45 -8.64
N VAL A 61 -5.54 0.57 -7.78
CA VAL A 61 -6.31 0.97 -6.60
C VAL A 61 -5.60 0.52 -5.33
N ALA A 62 -5.15 1.48 -4.53
CA ALA A 62 -4.60 1.21 -3.21
C ALA A 62 -5.72 0.83 -2.24
N ILE A 63 -5.47 -0.16 -1.39
CA ILE A 63 -6.31 -0.52 -0.25
C ILE A 63 -5.43 -0.35 0.97
N ILE A 64 -5.83 0.53 1.87
CA ILE A 64 -4.99 1.01 2.95
C ILE A 64 -5.63 0.62 4.27
N GLY A 65 -4.95 -0.26 5.02
CA GLY A 65 -5.35 -0.65 6.36
C GLY A 65 -4.53 0.03 7.45
N GLY A 66 -4.98 -0.07 8.69
CA GLY A 66 -4.20 0.31 9.86
C GLY A 66 -3.24 -0.78 10.33
N SER A 67 -2.53 -0.51 11.41
CA SER A 67 -1.64 -1.49 12.04
C SER A 67 -2.43 -2.69 12.58
N PRO A 68 -2.13 -3.93 12.18
CA PRO A 68 -2.91 -5.10 12.54
C PRO A 68 -2.81 -5.49 14.02
N ASP A 69 -1.84 -4.95 14.75
CA ASP A 69 -1.69 -5.07 16.19
C ASP A 69 -2.68 -4.21 16.99
N GLN A 70 -3.42 -3.33 16.33
CA GLN A 70 -4.43 -2.48 16.96
C GLN A 70 -5.80 -3.14 16.94
N PRO A 71 -6.54 -3.18 18.07
CA PRO A 71 -7.84 -3.85 18.12
C PRO A 71 -8.85 -3.38 17.08
N ALA A 72 -8.83 -2.11 16.71
CA ALA A 72 -9.73 -1.54 15.71
C ALA A 72 -9.41 -1.98 14.27
N HIS A 73 -8.22 -2.55 14.03
CA HIS A 73 -7.71 -2.92 12.70
C HIS A 73 -7.45 -4.42 12.52
N ILE A 74 -7.85 -5.24 13.49
CA ILE A 74 -7.61 -6.69 13.47
C ILE A 74 -8.26 -7.39 12.25
N LEU A 75 -9.34 -6.84 11.72
CA LEU A 75 -10.04 -7.39 10.55
C LEU A 75 -9.71 -6.68 9.23
N ASP A 76 -8.77 -5.74 9.26
CA ASP A 76 -8.45 -4.94 8.08
C ASP A 76 -7.95 -5.79 6.92
N LEU A 77 -7.13 -6.79 7.18
CA LEU A 77 -6.63 -7.68 6.12
C LEU A 77 -7.78 -8.46 5.44
N GLU A 78 -8.72 -9.00 6.22
CA GLU A 78 -9.87 -9.70 5.66
C GLU A 78 -10.74 -8.76 4.82
N THR A 79 -10.99 -7.56 5.33
CA THR A 79 -11.75 -6.53 4.62
C THR A 79 -11.01 -6.08 3.36
N ALA A 80 -9.69 -5.92 3.44
CA ALA A 80 -8.83 -5.57 2.31
C ALA A 80 -8.91 -6.63 1.19
N LEU A 81 -8.84 -7.92 1.56
CA LEU A 81 -8.95 -9.01 0.58
C LEU A 81 -10.31 -9.02 -0.13
N ARG A 82 -11.38 -8.74 0.60
CA ARG A 82 -12.72 -8.60 0.00
C ARG A 82 -12.80 -7.40 -0.95
N ALA A 83 -12.24 -6.26 -0.55
CA ALA A 83 -12.16 -5.07 -1.39
C ALA A 83 -11.29 -5.32 -2.63
N ALA A 84 -10.14 -5.96 -2.47
CA ALA A 84 -9.25 -6.34 -3.55
C ALA A 84 -9.94 -7.23 -4.59
N GLY A 85 -10.69 -8.23 -4.13
CA GLY A 85 -11.49 -9.07 -5.00
C GLY A 85 -12.49 -8.27 -5.83
N ARG A 86 -13.13 -7.26 -5.25
CA ARG A 86 -14.05 -6.37 -5.97
C ARG A 86 -13.35 -5.46 -6.98
N VAL A 87 -12.19 -4.91 -6.61
CA VAL A 87 -11.36 -4.14 -7.54
C VAL A 87 -10.96 -5.00 -8.73
N TRP A 88 -10.48 -6.22 -8.46
CA TRP A 88 -10.09 -7.16 -9.50
C TRP A 88 -11.25 -7.54 -10.42
N GLN A 89 -12.42 -7.88 -9.88
CA GLN A 89 -13.63 -8.19 -10.67
C GLN A 89 -14.08 -7.03 -11.54
N ARG A 90 -13.76 -5.79 -11.17
CA ARG A 90 -14.07 -4.57 -11.93
C ARG A 90 -12.98 -4.17 -12.92
N GLY A 91 -11.95 -5.00 -13.11
CA GLY A 91 -10.89 -4.78 -14.09
C GLY A 91 -9.72 -3.94 -13.57
N GLY A 92 -9.72 -3.53 -12.29
CA GLY A 92 -8.58 -2.84 -11.68
C GLY A 92 -7.53 -3.80 -11.15
N VAL A 93 -6.37 -3.28 -10.78
CA VAL A 93 -5.31 -3.99 -10.06
C VAL A 93 -5.28 -3.47 -8.63
N PRO A 94 -5.54 -4.33 -7.61
CA PRO A 94 -5.51 -3.92 -6.22
C PRO A 94 -4.08 -3.98 -5.66
N PHE A 95 -3.77 -3.04 -4.77
CA PHE A 95 -2.53 -2.98 -4.01
C PHE A 95 -2.86 -2.77 -2.53
N TYR A 96 -2.29 -3.57 -1.65
CA TYR A 96 -2.53 -3.45 -0.23
C TYR A 96 -1.28 -2.98 0.51
N PHE A 97 -1.45 -2.05 1.42
CA PHE A 97 -0.46 -1.72 2.44
C PHE A 97 -1.14 -1.25 3.71
N SER A 98 -0.44 -1.38 4.83
CA SER A 98 -0.87 -0.83 6.11
C SER A 98 -0.01 0.37 6.49
N ILE A 99 -0.62 1.29 7.22
CA ILE A 99 0.05 2.45 7.80
C ILE A 99 0.03 2.33 9.33
N PRO A 100 1.07 2.77 10.02
CA PRO A 100 1.05 2.82 11.47
C PRO A 100 0.02 3.85 11.93
N VAL A 101 -0.96 3.38 12.69
CA VAL A 101 -1.97 4.22 13.32
C VAL A 101 -2.01 3.95 14.81
N LEU A 102 -2.38 4.95 15.59
CA LEU A 102 -2.52 4.81 17.04
C LEU A 102 -3.97 4.47 17.39
N CYS A 103 -4.16 3.51 18.28
CA CYS A 103 -5.48 3.18 18.79
C CYS A 103 -5.86 4.09 19.95
N ASP A 104 -6.84 4.98 19.74
CA ASP A 104 -7.35 5.87 20.77
C ASP A 104 -7.93 5.08 21.95
N GLY A 105 -8.56 3.93 21.67
CA GLY A 105 -9.12 3.09 22.73
C GLY A 105 -8.10 2.57 23.74
N THR A 106 -6.90 2.21 23.28
CA THR A 106 -5.80 1.77 24.16
C THR A 106 -5.02 2.93 24.78
N ALA A 107 -4.96 4.07 24.10
CA ALA A 107 -4.25 5.26 24.55
C ALA A 107 -5.09 6.15 25.48
N GLN A 108 -6.40 5.92 25.55
CA GLN A 108 -7.32 6.73 26.30
C GLN A 108 -6.96 6.79 27.80
N SER A 109 -7.12 7.95 28.40
CA SER A 109 -6.85 8.24 29.82
C SER A 109 -5.37 8.11 30.24
N ASN A 110 -4.44 8.06 29.28
CA ASN A 110 -3.01 8.09 29.56
C ASN A 110 -2.28 9.09 28.65
N LEU A 111 -0.98 9.28 28.88
CA LEU A 111 -0.14 10.22 28.11
C LEU A 111 -0.10 9.88 26.61
N GLY A 112 -0.29 8.62 26.24
CA GLY A 112 -0.32 8.16 24.86
C GLY A 112 -1.36 8.89 24.00
N MET A 113 -2.46 9.34 24.61
CA MET A 113 -3.52 10.08 23.89
C MET A 113 -3.02 11.40 23.31
N SER A 114 -1.97 12.00 23.88
CA SER A 114 -1.36 13.22 23.34
C SER A 114 -0.76 13.04 21.94
N TYR A 115 -0.50 11.81 21.53
CA TYR A 115 0.07 11.49 20.23
C TYR A 115 -0.98 11.15 19.16
N SER A 116 -2.25 11.06 19.54
CA SER A 116 -3.33 10.64 18.64
C SER A 116 -3.46 11.53 17.41
N LEU A 117 -3.53 12.84 17.59
CA LEU A 117 -3.64 13.79 16.46
C LEU A 117 -2.35 13.84 15.61
N GLN A 118 -1.19 13.67 16.24
CA GLN A 118 0.07 13.61 15.52
C GLN A 118 0.16 12.35 14.66
N SER A 119 -0.30 11.21 15.17
CA SER A 119 -0.32 9.95 14.41
C SER A 119 -1.20 10.07 13.16
N ARG A 120 -2.31 10.79 13.24
CA ARG A 120 -3.16 11.08 12.08
C ARG A 120 -2.42 11.85 10.99
N ASN A 121 -1.70 12.90 11.36
CA ASN A 121 -0.95 13.70 10.39
C ASN A 121 0.14 12.86 9.71
N LEU A 122 0.87 12.04 10.48
CA LEU A 122 1.86 11.12 9.93
C LEU A 122 1.23 10.08 9.01
N ALA A 123 0.05 9.56 9.35
CA ALA A 123 -0.69 8.65 8.51
C ALA A 123 -1.09 9.30 7.18
N ALA A 124 -1.59 10.54 7.22
CA ALA A 124 -1.93 11.29 6.00
C ALA A 124 -0.73 11.47 5.08
N GLU A 125 0.42 11.87 5.61
CA GLU A 125 1.66 12.00 4.84
C GLU A 125 2.13 10.66 4.27
N ALA A 126 2.04 9.57 5.07
CA ALA A 126 2.39 8.24 4.61
C ALA A 126 1.51 7.78 3.44
N VAL A 127 0.20 8.07 3.51
CA VAL A 127 -0.74 7.77 2.42
C VAL A 127 -0.35 8.55 1.16
N ILE A 128 -0.17 9.86 1.27
CA ILE A 128 0.20 10.72 0.14
C ILE A 128 1.49 10.21 -0.51
N ASN A 129 2.52 9.94 0.28
CA ASN A 129 3.79 9.45 -0.22
C ASN A 129 3.64 8.12 -0.97
N GLN A 130 2.85 7.20 -0.46
CA GLN A 130 2.62 5.92 -1.12
C GLN A 130 1.79 6.07 -2.40
N MET A 131 0.77 6.94 -2.37
CA MET A 131 -0.08 7.18 -3.54
C MET A 131 0.71 7.78 -4.70
N GLU A 132 1.52 8.81 -4.42
CA GLU A 132 2.31 9.51 -5.42
C GLU A 132 3.49 8.67 -5.92
N ALA A 133 4.24 8.05 -4.99
CA ALA A 133 5.41 7.24 -5.36
C ALA A 133 5.09 6.04 -6.27
N HIS A 134 3.87 5.51 -6.18
CA HIS A 134 3.44 4.34 -6.97
C HIS A 134 2.37 4.68 -8.01
N ALA A 135 2.06 5.96 -8.18
CA ALA A 135 1.08 6.47 -9.12
C ALA A 135 -0.26 5.69 -9.10
N TYR A 136 -0.80 5.46 -7.89
CA TYR A 136 -2.11 4.85 -7.77
C TYR A 136 -3.20 5.83 -8.24
N HIS A 137 -4.22 5.29 -8.93
CA HIS A 137 -5.31 6.11 -9.47
C HIS A 137 -6.39 6.44 -8.43
N GLY A 138 -6.44 5.69 -7.35
CA GLY A 138 -7.39 5.90 -6.26
C GLY A 138 -7.11 5.02 -5.06
N ALA A 139 -7.79 5.28 -3.95
CA ALA A 139 -7.61 4.55 -2.71
C ALA A 139 -8.94 4.16 -2.05
N ILE A 140 -8.92 3.04 -1.35
CA ILE A 140 -9.93 2.61 -0.39
C ILE A 140 -9.24 2.61 0.97
N VAL A 141 -9.62 3.51 1.86
CA VAL A 141 -9.05 3.60 3.20
C VAL A 141 -9.96 2.87 4.19
N LEU A 142 -9.39 1.91 4.91
CA LEU A 142 -10.07 1.18 5.97
C LEU A 142 -9.86 1.93 7.29
N SER A 143 -10.82 2.74 7.66
CA SER A 143 -10.74 3.57 8.86
C SER A 143 -11.47 2.89 10.02
N GLY A 144 -10.73 2.22 10.88
CA GLY A 144 -11.27 1.46 12.00
C GLY A 144 -11.30 2.23 13.33
N CYS A 145 -10.66 3.38 13.43
CA CYS A 145 -10.54 4.14 14.67
C CYS A 145 -10.91 5.61 14.48
N ASP A 146 -11.22 6.30 15.59
CA ASP A 146 -11.76 7.66 15.60
C ASP A 146 -10.89 8.70 14.89
N LYS A 147 -9.57 8.57 14.98
CA LYS A 147 -8.63 9.51 14.36
C LYS A 147 -8.02 9.01 13.05
N THR A 148 -8.39 7.80 12.60
CA THR A 148 -7.92 7.27 11.31
C THR A 148 -8.59 7.94 10.10
N PRO A 149 -9.87 8.38 10.13
CA PRO A 149 -10.43 9.14 9.02
C PRO A 149 -9.64 10.43 8.78
N LEU A 150 -9.15 10.59 7.58
CA LEU A 150 -8.32 11.70 7.13
C LEU A 150 -9.14 12.84 6.54
#